data_675d856df9d8d597bfda9bd35e526ad2
#
_entry.id   675d856df9d8d597bfda9bd35e526ad2
#
_cell.length_a   1.000
_cell.length_b   1.000
_cell.length_c   1.000
_cell.angle_alpha   90.00
_cell.angle_beta   90.00
_cell.angle_gamma   90.00
#
_symmetry.space_group_name_H-M   'P 1'
#
loop_
_entity.id
_entity.type
_entity.pdbx_description
1 polymer ?
#
loop_
_entity_poly.entity_id
_entity_poly.type
_entity_poly.pdbx_seq_one_letter_code
_entity_poly.pdbx_strand_id
1 'polypeptide(L)'
;WGTAYKNWEDFRASTAMPAEPEKARADLEEFNDIIVNRYFRTCKEVINREAPGKLYFGCRFNDRNEKVIATSARYLDGCSFNLYRPEISAWRLPAGVDMPVIVGEWHYGTAANGPAHPGLQPAANQVERARGFDRYVRSALWNPQIAGVHYFKYADQMATGRPADDENIQCGFVDVTDTPY
;
A
#
# COMPACT_ATOMS: atom_id res chain seq x y z
N TRP A 1 8.37 13.11 -28.92
CA TRP A 1 9.14 12.12 -28.15
C TRP A 1 10.51 11.79 -28.76
N GLY A 2 10.83 12.32 -29.95
CA GLY A 2 12.11 12.06 -30.65
C GLY A 2 12.23 10.64 -31.22
N THR A 3 11.20 9.81 -31.10
CA THR A 3 11.16 8.44 -31.64
C THR A 3 10.01 8.31 -32.62
N ALA A 4 10.28 7.75 -33.81
CA ALA A 4 9.28 7.48 -34.81
C ALA A 4 8.78 6.04 -34.69
N TYR A 5 7.46 5.85 -34.73
CA TYR A 5 6.79 4.55 -34.78
C TYR A 5 6.05 4.42 -36.10
N LYS A 6 6.01 3.21 -36.67
CA LYS A 6 5.37 2.98 -37.98
C LYS A 6 3.84 3.09 -37.88
N ASN A 7 3.27 2.66 -36.76
CA ASN A 7 1.83 2.62 -36.49
C ASN A 7 1.59 2.43 -34.99
N TRP A 8 0.31 2.36 -34.57
CA TRP A 8 -0.08 2.16 -33.16
C TRP A 8 0.31 0.79 -32.61
N GLU A 9 0.34 -0.26 -33.42
CA GLU A 9 0.76 -1.60 -33.02
C GLU A 9 2.26 -1.60 -32.66
N ASP A 10 3.08 -0.98 -33.50
CA ASP A 10 4.51 -0.81 -33.29
C ASP A 10 4.78 -0.02 -32.00
N PHE A 11 4.05 1.09 -31.78
CA PHE A 11 4.13 1.86 -30.53
C PHE A 11 3.76 1.01 -29.30
N ARG A 12 2.65 0.27 -29.35
CA ARG A 12 2.19 -0.58 -28.23
C ARG A 12 3.12 -1.73 -27.92
N ALA A 13 3.81 -2.26 -28.91
CA ALA A 13 4.78 -3.33 -28.74
C ALA A 13 6.15 -2.86 -28.26
N SER A 14 6.43 -1.56 -28.36
CA SER A 14 7.72 -1.00 -27.94
C SER A 14 7.86 -0.99 -26.43
N THR A 15 8.98 -1.52 -25.96
CA THR A 15 9.43 -1.44 -24.56
C THR A 15 10.59 -0.44 -24.40
N ALA A 16 11.04 0.18 -25.48
CA ALA A 16 12.13 1.13 -25.48
C ALA A 16 11.67 2.49 -24.91
N MET A 17 12.55 3.12 -24.13
CA MET A 17 12.34 4.51 -23.70
C MET A 17 12.34 5.43 -24.94
N PRO A 18 11.49 6.47 -24.98
CA PRO A 18 11.57 7.50 -25.99
C PRO A 18 12.96 8.14 -26.05
N ALA A 19 13.40 8.57 -27.22
CA ALA A 19 14.69 9.23 -27.38
C ALA A 19 14.76 10.56 -26.58
N GLU A 20 13.61 11.23 -26.42
CA GLU A 20 13.48 12.46 -25.62
C GLU A 20 12.47 12.24 -24.47
N PRO A 21 12.85 11.55 -23.36
CA PRO A 21 11.94 11.18 -22.28
C PRO A 21 11.23 12.38 -21.64
N GLU A 22 11.90 13.53 -21.54
CA GLU A 22 11.32 14.74 -20.96
C GLU A 22 10.15 15.31 -21.79
N LYS A 23 10.21 15.18 -23.12
CA LYS A 23 9.08 15.54 -23.98
C LYS A 23 7.90 14.58 -23.85
N ALA A 24 8.17 13.30 -23.58
CA ALA A 24 7.13 12.30 -23.37
C ALA A 24 6.47 12.41 -21.99
N ARG A 25 7.13 13.00 -21.01
CA ARG A 25 6.68 13.04 -19.61
C ARG A 25 5.27 13.61 -19.45
N ALA A 26 5.01 14.77 -20.04
CA ALA A 26 3.72 15.44 -19.91
C ALA A 26 2.58 14.57 -20.48
N ASP A 27 2.80 13.99 -21.65
CA ASP A 27 1.80 13.11 -22.29
C ASP A 27 1.57 11.83 -21.47
N LEU A 28 2.64 11.25 -20.92
CA LEU A 28 2.55 10.05 -20.07
C LEU A 28 1.85 10.36 -18.75
N GLU A 29 2.06 11.52 -18.15
CA GLU A 29 1.35 11.96 -16.96
C GLU A 29 -0.14 12.18 -17.23
N GLU A 30 -0.49 12.82 -18.35
CA GLU A 30 -1.88 13.01 -18.76
C GLU A 30 -2.56 11.67 -19.02
N PHE A 31 -1.89 10.76 -19.72
CA PHE A 31 -2.40 9.42 -19.97
C PHE A 31 -2.59 8.61 -18.68
N ASN A 32 -1.66 8.71 -17.73
CA ASN A 32 -1.81 8.11 -16.42
C ASN A 32 -3.04 8.64 -15.68
N ASP A 33 -3.28 9.95 -15.73
CA ASP A 33 -4.48 10.54 -15.14
C ASP A 33 -5.77 10.03 -15.76
N ILE A 34 -5.81 9.86 -17.08
CA ILE A 34 -6.96 9.27 -17.79
C ILE A 34 -7.23 7.85 -17.28
N ILE A 35 -6.17 7.02 -17.15
CA ILE A 35 -6.28 5.64 -16.65
C ILE A 35 -6.81 5.64 -15.21
N VAL A 36 -6.20 6.42 -14.32
CA VAL A 36 -6.56 6.49 -12.91
C VAL A 36 -8.01 6.93 -12.73
N ASN A 37 -8.40 8.03 -13.41
CA ASN A 37 -9.78 8.50 -13.37
C ASN A 37 -10.77 7.44 -13.85
N ARG A 38 -10.49 6.79 -14.98
CA ARG A 38 -11.37 5.76 -15.52
C ARG A 38 -11.51 4.57 -14.60
N TYR A 39 -10.40 4.11 -14.04
CA TYR A 39 -10.38 2.96 -13.12
C TYR A 39 -11.25 3.23 -11.89
N PHE A 40 -10.95 4.28 -11.12
CA PHE A 40 -11.65 4.55 -9.86
C PHE A 40 -13.11 4.92 -10.08
N ARG A 41 -13.43 5.68 -11.12
CA ARG A 41 -14.81 5.99 -11.51
C ARG A 41 -15.59 4.72 -11.81
N THR A 42 -15.08 3.86 -12.67
CA THR A 42 -15.75 2.60 -13.03
C THR A 42 -15.99 1.73 -11.80
N CYS A 43 -14.99 1.57 -10.93
CA CYS A 43 -15.15 0.81 -9.69
C CYS A 43 -16.24 1.41 -8.78
N LYS A 44 -16.24 2.74 -8.59
CA LYS A 44 -17.26 3.42 -7.77
C LYS A 44 -18.67 3.24 -8.36
N GLU A 45 -18.84 3.39 -9.67
CA GLU A 45 -20.10 3.20 -10.36
C GLU A 45 -20.64 1.77 -10.18
N VAL A 46 -19.76 0.77 -10.33
CA VAL A 46 -20.13 -0.65 -10.13
C VAL A 46 -20.50 -0.92 -8.68
N ILE A 47 -19.70 -0.46 -7.70
CA ILE A 47 -20.00 -0.64 -6.27
C ILE A 47 -21.34 0.01 -5.91
N ASN A 48 -21.59 1.23 -6.36
CA ASN A 48 -22.85 1.92 -6.08
C ASN A 48 -24.07 1.17 -6.67
N ARG A 49 -23.89 0.50 -7.82
CA ARG A 49 -24.97 -0.26 -8.46
C ARG A 49 -25.18 -1.63 -7.79
N GLU A 50 -24.10 -2.38 -7.54
CA GLU A 50 -24.19 -3.78 -7.09
C GLU A 50 -24.23 -3.90 -5.56
N ALA A 51 -23.67 -2.92 -4.85
CA ALA A 51 -23.59 -2.92 -3.39
C ALA A 51 -23.90 -1.52 -2.81
N PRO A 52 -25.12 -1.02 -2.99
CA PRO A 52 -25.49 0.33 -2.56
C PRO A 52 -25.28 0.52 -1.06
N GLY A 53 -24.72 1.67 -0.67
CA GLY A 53 -24.43 2.00 0.72
C GLY A 53 -23.14 1.40 1.29
N LYS A 54 -22.36 0.66 0.49
CA LYS A 54 -21.03 0.20 0.91
C LYS A 54 -19.97 1.27 0.65
N LEU A 55 -19.05 1.42 1.60
CA LEU A 55 -17.93 2.32 1.47
C LEU A 55 -16.87 1.75 0.50
N TYR A 56 -16.30 2.62 -0.31
CA TYR A 56 -15.24 2.28 -1.24
C TYR A 56 -13.93 2.94 -0.82
N PHE A 57 -12.96 2.15 -0.36
CA PHE A 57 -11.63 2.61 0.06
C PHE A 57 -10.57 2.47 -1.04
N GLY A 58 -10.97 2.12 -2.26
CA GLY A 58 -10.10 2.02 -3.42
C GLY A 58 -9.11 0.88 -3.35
N CYS A 59 -7.93 1.14 -3.91
CA CYS A 59 -6.77 0.28 -3.78
C CYS A 59 -6.12 0.49 -2.41
N ARG A 60 -5.39 -0.52 -1.95
CA ARG A 60 -4.48 -0.38 -0.82
C ARG A 60 -3.14 0.12 -1.35
N PHE A 61 -2.87 1.40 -1.13
CA PHE A 61 -1.66 2.04 -1.62
C PHE A 61 -0.44 1.63 -0.78
N ASN A 62 0.68 1.36 -1.43
CA ASN A 62 1.97 1.13 -0.78
C ASN A 62 3.00 2.19 -1.16
N ASP A 63 2.69 3.03 -2.12
CA ASP A 63 3.54 4.10 -2.62
C ASP A 63 2.85 5.46 -2.50
N ARG A 64 3.64 6.50 -2.70
CA ARG A 64 3.29 7.89 -2.49
C ARG A 64 3.10 8.65 -3.79
N ASN A 65 2.56 8.03 -4.80
CA ASN A 65 2.18 8.79 -6.00
C ASN A 65 1.04 9.75 -5.64
N GLU A 66 1.41 10.94 -5.18
CA GLU A 66 0.47 11.96 -4.70
C GLU A 66 -0.59 12.30 -5.74
N LYS A 67 -0.21 12.32 -7.02
CA LYS A 67 -1.15 12.60 -8.12
C LYS A 67 -2.20 11.49 -8.26
N VAL A 68 -1.79 10.23 -8.17
CA VAL A 68 -2.72 9.10 -8.21
C VAL A 68 -3.66 9.12 -7.01
N ILE A 69 -3.14 9.39 -5.81
CA ILE A 69 -3.94 9.48 -4.58
C ILE A 69 -4.96 10.64 -4.70
N ALA A 70 -4.52 11.83 -5.09
CA ALA A 70 -5.39 12.99 -5.25
C ALA A 70 -6.47 12.79 -6.31
N THR A 71 -6.12 12.12 -7.42
CA THR A 71 -7.09 11.80 -8.48
C THR A 71 -8.09 10.75 -8.01
N SER A 72 -7.65 9.68 -7.34
CA SER A 72 -8.52 8.64 -6.80
C SER A 72 -9.45 9.14 -5.71
N ALA A 73 -9.02 10.10 -4.89
CA ALA A 73 -9.79 10.68 -3.80
C ALA A 73 -11.16 11.24 -4.21
N ARG A 74 -11.32 11.60 -5.48
CA ARG A 74 -12.61 12.06 -6.05
C ARG A 74 -13.70 10.99 -6.06
N TYR A 75 -13.32 9.73 -5.92
CA TYR A 75 -14.19 8.55 -6.05
C TYR A 75 -14.28 7.73 -4.78
N LEU A 76 -13.40 7.99 -3.81
CA LEU A 76 -13.26 7.19 -2.60
C LEU A 76 -14.07 7.77 -1.44
N ASP A 77 -14.49 6.91 -0.54
CA ASP A 77 -15.09 7.29 0.76
C ASP A 77 -14.03 7.34 1.88
N GLY A 78 -12.82 6.86 1.61
CA GLY A 78 -11.63 6.87 2.43
C GLY A 78 -10.47 6.24 1.67
N CYS A 79 -9.24 6.36 2.19
CA CYS A 79 -8.06 5.74 1.61
C CYS A 79 -7.56 4.57 2.45
N SER A 80 -6.90 3.60 1.79
CA SER A 80 -6.19 2.53 2.47
C SER A 80 -4.73 2.48 2.04
N PHE A 81 -3.83 2.30 3.03
CA PHE A 81 -2.38 2.26 2.80
C PHE A 81 -1.71 1.11 3.53
N ASN A 82 -0.62 0.60 2.97
CA ASN A 82 0.35 -0.20 3.70
C ASN A 82 1.44 0.74 4.22
N LEU A 83 1.52 0.93 5.55
CA LEU A 83 2.45 1.87 6.16
C LEU A 83 3.42 1.15 7.10
N TYR A 84 4.48 0.61 6.55
CA TYR A 84 5.55 -0.03 7.29
C TYR A 84 6.56 1.01 7.78
N ARG A 85 6.27 1.63 8.92
CA ARG A 85 7.05 2.71 9.53
C ARG A 85 7.22 2.47 11.03
N PRO A 86 8.21 3.07 11.68
CA PRO A 86 8.33 3.02 13.13
C PRO A 86 7.15 3.65 13.88
N GLU A 87 6.56 4.69 13.29
CA GLU A 87 5.39 5.41 13.80
C GLU A 87 4.74 6.25 12.70
N ILE A 88 3.50 6.68 12.89
CA ILE A 88 2.71 7.39 11.88
C ILE A 88 1.99 8.66 12.37
N SER A 89 2.35 9.18 13.54
CA SER A 89 1.72 10.40 14.09
C SER A 89 1.83 11.62 13.16
N ALA A 90 2.98 11.75 12.47
CA ALA A 90 3.24 12.83 11.53
C ALA A 90 2.91 12.51 10.06
N TRP A 91 2.46 11.28 9.77
CA TRP A 91 2.09 10.93 8.39
C TRP A 91 0.82 11.68 7.97
N ARG A 92 0.78 12.14 6.72
CA ARG A 92 -0.38 12.87 6.16
C ARG A 92 -0.65 12.44 4.73
N LEU A 93 -1.92 12.55 4.32
CA LEU A 93 -2.32 12.50 2.92
C LEU A 93 -1.69 13.67 2.12
N PRO A 94 -1.64 13.57 0.79
CA PRO A 94 -1.25 14.68 -0.06
C PRO A 94 -2.05 15.94 0.22
N ALA A 95 -1.43 17.11 -0.01
CA ALA A 95 -2.10 18.39 0.17
C ALA A 95 -3.41 18.47 -0.61
N GLY A 96 -4.46 18.95 0.02
CA GLY A 96 -5.81 19.07 -0.57
C GLY A 96 -6.64 17.79 -0.54
N VAL A 97 -6.11 16.68 -0.02
CA VAL A 97 -6.87 15.45 0.21
C VAL A 97 -7.22 15.35 1.70
N ASP A 98 -8.51 15.38 2.02
CA ASP A 98 -9.02 15.24 3.39
C ASP A 98 -10.08 14.14 3.42
N MET A 99 -9.70 12.98 3.98
CA MET A 99 -10.59 11.83 4.14
C MET A 99 -10.03 10.85 5.18
N PRO A 100 -10.87 9.95 5.76
CA PRO A 100 -10.39 8.94 6.68
C PRO A 100 -9.45 7.94 6.01
N VAL A 101 -8.44 7.52 6.75
CA VAL A 101 -7.43 6.55 6.30
C VAL A 101 -7.48 5.29 7.16
N ILE A 102 -7.49 4.14 6.50
CA ILE A 102 -7.24 2.85 7.15
C ILE A 102 -5.85 2.37 6.75
N VAL A 103 -5.00 2.09 7.73
CA VAL A 103 -3.76 1.36 7.48
C VAL A 103 -4.12 -0.11 7.28
N GLY A 104 -3.95 -0.59 6.06
CA GLY A 104 -4.31 -1.96 5.66
C GLY A 104 -3.28 -2.99 6.05
N GLU A 105 -2.01 -2.59 6.15
CA GLU A 105 -0.91 -3.43 6.62
C GLU A 105 0.18 -2.63 7.32
N TRP A 106 0.65 -3.17 8.41
CA TRP A 106 1.86 -2.78 9.13
C TRP A 106 2.28 -3.92 10.05
N HIS A 107 3.56 -4.04 10.37
CA HIS A 107 4.03 -5.00 11.36
C HIS A 107 5.33 -4.55 12.04
N TYR A 108 5.67 -5.22 13.11
CA TYR A 108 7.01 -5.42 13.61
C TYR A 108 7.30 -6.92 13.63
N GLY A 109 8.44 -7.31 13.13
CA GLY A 109 8.88 -8.71 13.14
C GLY A 109 10.24 -8.88 13.77
N THR A 110 10.59 -10.12 14.10
CA THR A 110 11.89 -10.48 14.66
C THR A 110 12.36 -11.82 14.10
N ALA A 111 13.63 -12.08 14.06
CA ALA A 111 14.20 -13.38 13.70
C ALA A 111 14.68 -14.16 14.94
N ALA A 112 14.22 -13.76 16.16
CA ALA A 112 14.75 -14.31 17.41
C ALA A 112 14.34 -15.76 17.69
N ASN A 113 13.18 -16.21 17.18
CA ASN A 113 12.58 -17.49 17.56
C ASN A 113 12.20 -18.40 16.38
N GLY A 114 12.75 -18.22 15.19
CA GLY A 114 12.34 -19.07 14.08
C GLY A 114 12.72 -18.57 12.70
N PRO A 115 11.78 -18.29 11.81
CA PRO A 115 12.04 -17.94 10.43
C PRO A 115 13.04 -16.82 10.27
N ALA A 116 13.76 -16.84 9.17
CA ALA A 116 14.98 -16.09 8.99
C ALA A 116 14.79 -14.58 8.78
N HIS A 117 13.57 -14.09 8.60
CA HIS A 117 13.34 -12.70 8.20
C HIS A 117 12.41 -11.94 9.16
N PRO A 118 12.85 -10.75 9.66
CA PRO A 118 12.06 -9.95 10.58
C PRO A 118 11.02 -9.05 9.88
N GLY A 119 10.91 -9.12 8.56
CA GLY A 119 10.02 -8.24 7.78
C GLY A 119 10.53 -6.82 7.60
N LEU A 120 9.60 -5.91 7.25
CA LEU A 120 9.92 -4.54 6.85
C LEU A 120 10.21 -3.61 8.05
N GLN A 121 9.73 -3.95 9.25
CA GLN A 121 10.04 -3.23 10.49
C GLN A 121 10.67 -4.21 11.49
N PRO A 122 11.99 -4.32 11.50
CA PRO A 122 12.69 -5.28 12.37
C PRO A 122 12.72 -4.84 13.82
N ALA A 123 12.59 -5.82 14.71
CA ALA A 123 12.83 -5.70 16.15
C ALA A 123 13.85 -6.74 16.60
N ALA A 124 14.65 -6.41 17.60
CA ALA A 124 15.72 -7.29 18.08
C ALA A 124 15.19 -8.57 18.74
N ASN A 125 14.04 -8.50 19.38
CA ASN A 125 13.40 -9.62 20.09
C ASN A 125 11.91 -9.33 20.30
N GLN A 126 11.19 -10.28 20.93
CA GLN A 126 9.75 -10.15 21.18
C GLN A 126 9.36 -8.95 22.06
N VAL A 127 10.21 -8.58 23.03
CA VAL A 127 9.96 -7.42 23.90
C VAL A 127 10.02 -6.12 23.09
N GLU A 128 11.04 -5.96 22.25
CA GLU A 128 11.16 -4.79 21.36
C GLU A 128 10.05 -4.77 20.30
N ARG A 129 9.60 -5.93 19.85
CA ARG A 129 8.46 -6.06 18.95
C ARG A 129 7.17 -5.56 19.61
N ALA A 130 6.90 -5.97 20.85
CA ALA A 130 5.76 -5.48 21.63
C ALA A 130 5.80 -3.96 21.86
N ARG A 131 6.98 -3.42 22.15
CA ARG A 131 7.19 -1.97 22.27
C ARG A 131 6.95 -1.24 20.96
N GLY A 132 7.40 -1.82 19.85
CA GLY A 132 7.14 -1.30 18.52
C GLY A 132 5.64 -1.27 18.19
N PHE A 133 4.92 -2.34 18.51
CA PHE A 133 3.49 -2.42 18.37
C PHE A 133 2.76 -1.31 19.15
N ASP A 134 3.04 -1.18 20.45
CA ASP A 134 2.44 -0.15 21.31
C ASP A 134 2.71 1.27 20.75
N ARG A 135 3.96 1.55 20.38
CA ARG A 135 4.34 2.84 19.80
C ARG A 135 3.57 3.14 18.52
N TYR A 136 3.45 2.16 17.62
CA TYR A 136 2.73 2.34 16.36
C TYR A 136 1.25 2.64 16.58
N VAL A 137 0.57 1.83 17.40
CA VAL A 137 -0.85 2.02 17.71
C VAL A 137 -1.10 3.38 18.36
N ARG A 138 -0.28 3.76 19.34
CA ARG A 138 -0.38 5.09 19.95
C ARG A 138 -0.16 6.22 18.94
N SER A 139 0.81 6.06 18.03
CA SER A 139 1.07 7.05 16.98
C SER A 139 -0.10 7.18 16.01
N ALA A 140 -0.81 6.09 15.74
CA ALA A 140 -2.04 6.10 14.95
C ALA A 140 -3.17 6.86 15.66
N LEU A 141 -3.36 6.63 16.96
CA LEU A 141 -4.36 7.34 17.76
C LEU A 141 -4.12 8.87 17.83
N TRP A 142 -2.86 9.30 17.75
CA TRP A 142 -2.50 10.72 17.69
C TRP A 142 -2.65 11.34 16.29
N ASN A 143 -2.86 10.54 15.27
CA ASN A 143 -3.01 11.02 13.90
C ASN A 143 -4.47 11.25 13.56
N PRO A 144 -4.93 12.49 13.33
CA PRO A 144 -6.35 12.80 13.11
C PRO A 144 -6.91 12.23 11.80
N GLN A 145 -6.08 11.81 10.86
CA GLN A 145 -6.52 11.22 9.59
C GLN A 145 -6.68 9.69 9.67
N ILE A 146 -6.10 9.03 10.68
CA ILE A 146 -6.13 7.57 10.79
C ILE A 146 -7.39 7.11 11.52
N ALA A 147 -8.26 6.42 10.81
CA ALA A 147 -9.49 5.83 11.35
C ALA A 147 -9.30 4.41 11.89
N GLY A 148 -8.26 3.70 11.47
CA GLY A 148 -7.96 2.35 11.93
C GLY A 148 -6.67 1.80 11.37
N VAL A 149 -6.16 0.75 12.03
CA VAL A 149 -4.95 0.05 11.62
C VAL A 149 -5.16 -1.47 11.67
N HIS A 150 -4.75 -2.18 10.61
CA HIS A 150 -4.80 -3.62 10.52
C HIS A 150 -3.39 -4.19 10.57
N TYR A 151 -3.12 -4.99 11.58
CA TYR A 151 -1.82 -5.62 11.74
C TYR A 151 -1.60 -6.76 10.74
N PHE A 152 -0.45 -6.80 10.12
CA PHE A 152 -0.03 -7.88 9.25
C PHE A 152 1.07 -8.71 9.94
N LYS A 153 0.78 -9.92 10.47
CA LYS A 153 -0.51 -10.63 10.44
C LYS A 153 -0.70 -11.43 11.73
N TYR A 154 -1.78 -12.23 11.84
CA TYR A 154 -2.10 -12.99 13.05
C TYR A 154 -1.05 -14.05 13.40
N ALA A 155 -0.73 -14.95 12.46
CA ALA A 155 0.27 -15.99 12.64
C ALA A 155 1.52 -15.73 11.80
N ASP A 156 2.66 -16.24 12.23
CA ASP A 156 3.88 -16.24 11.43
C ASP A 156 3.67 -16.89 10.07
N GLN A 157 4.54 -16.55 9.13
CA GLN A 157 4.59 -17.25 7.85
C GLN A 157 5.37 -18.55 7.99
N MET A 158 5.09 -19.50 7.11
CA MET A 158 5.79 -20.78 7.07
C MET A 158 7.29 -20.58 6.83
N ALA A 159 8.12 -21.35 7.53
CA ALA A 159 9.58 -21.30 7.37
C ALA A 159 10.04 -21.62 5.94
N THR A 160 9.27 -22.42 5.21
CA THR A 160 9.50 -22.75 3.79
C THR A 160 9.19 -21.62 2.82
N GLY A 161 8.67 -20.50 3.31
CA GLY A 161 8.22 -19.39 2.49
C GLY A 161 6.82 -19.61 1.88
N ARG A 162 6.17 -18.52 1.50
CA ARG A 162 4.90 -18.60 0.77
C ARG A 162 5.14 -18.83 -0.73
N PRO A 163 4.27 -19.59 -1.42
CA PRO A 163 4.53 -20.01 -2.81
C PRO A 163 4.72 -18.90 -3.84
N ALA A 164 4.26 -17.68 -3.54
CA ALA A 164 4.30 -16.59 -4.52
C ALA A 164 5.65 -15.85 -4.57
N ASP A 165 6.38 -15.78 -3.45
CA ASP A 165 7.56 -14.91 -3.31
C ASP A 165 8.54 -15.37 -2.21
N ASP A 166 8.40 -16.59 -1.70
CA ASP A 166 9.23 -17.19 -0.66
C ASP A 166 9.29 -16.40 0.68
N GLU A 167 8.33 -15.48 0.90
CA GLU A 167 8.28 -14.67 2.11
C GLU A 167 8.04 -15.55 3.36
N ASN A 168 8.91 -15.42 4.37
CA ASN A 168 8.92 -16.21 5.60
C ASN A 168 9.16 -15.35 6.85
N ILE A 169 8.29 -14.37 7.07
CA ILE A 169 8.43 -13.36 8.12
C ILE A 169 7.89 -13.87 9.45
N GLN A 170 8.65 -13.64 10.54
CA GLN A 170 8.18 -13.77 11.91
C GLN A 170 7.58 -12.44 12.39
N CYS A 171 6.29 -12.27 12.21
CA CYS A 171 5.55 -11.07 12.62
C CYS A 171 4.21 -11.39 13.30
N GLY A 172 3.82 -12.66 13.42
CA GLY A 172 2.57 -13.10 14.00
C GLY A 172 2.45 -12.83 15.50
N PHE A 173 1.24 -12.78 16.02
CA PHE A 173 1.00 -12.88 17.47
C PHE A 173 1.20 -14.29 17.98
N VAL A 174 1.10 -15.24 17.08
CA VAL A 174 1.35 -16.66 17.31
C VAL A 174 2.33 -17.18 16.25
N ASP A 175 3.00 -18.27 16.58
CA ASP A 175 3.85 -18.99 15.64
C ASP A 175 3.03 -19.82 14.62
N VAL A 176 3.69 -20.59 13.78
CA VAL A 176 3.04 -21.46 12.77
C VAL A 176 2.26 -22.64 13.36
N THR A 177 2.41 -22.91 14.64
CA THR A 177 1.67 -23.95 15.40
C THR A 177 0.53 -23.37 16.23
N ASP A 178 0.21 -22.07 16.04
CA ASP A 178 -0.79 -21.32 16.79
C ASP A 178 -0.43 -21.13 18.29
N THR A 179 0.87 -21.17 18.61
CA THR A 179 1.38 -20.96 19.96
C THR A 179 1.71 -19.47 20.17
N PRO A 180 1.17 -18.79 21.19
CA PRO A 180 1.47 -17.39 21.49
C PRO A 180 2.94 -17.16 21.88
N TYR A 181 3.47 -15.98 21.54
CA TYR A 181 4.78 -15.52 21.94
C TYR A 181 4.80 -14.91 23.36
#